data_75db0b3c75c5f4237538e88e95fafb9c
#
_entry.id   75db0b3c75c5f4237538e88e95fafb9c
#
_cell.length_a   1.000
_cell.length_b   1.000
_cell.length_c   1.000
_cell.angle_alpha   90.00
_cell.angle_beta   90.00
_cell.angle_gamma   90.00
#
_symmetry.space_group_name_H-M   'P 1'
#
loop_
_entity.id
_entity.type
_entity.pdbx_description
1 polymer ?
#
loop_
_entity_poly.entity_id
_entity_poly.type
_entity_poly.pdbx_seq_one_letter_code
_entity_poly.pdbx_strand_id
1 'polypeptide(L)'
;MKFSAIEKIAKFASFFSESNKIKLLLDFTTNGTLLTSEKISQLSNYACSFQITLDGNKEQHNKVKYTKSRSLDTFSLTVKNIKEIQRIIANSFVSVRINYDGETLKNFNSVLEELEQLDRTRCKIILKKIWQVSTDELSNELTIRVADKLRELGFVVDEYGDPGVCFADRKNQAVINYDGSIFKCTTIDKFNSENALGRLDTKTGKIIWDDRKIAYLNSQDLLTACSTCTIFPICTGPCRRRMYLQPNWDCPYTKPDFDVYYYARALFFNDIAGL
;
A
#
# COMPACT_ATOMS: atom_id res chain seq x y z
N MET A 1 -12.72 10.23 -6.32
CA MET A 1 -14.07 9.74 -5.94
C MET A 1 -14.75 10.79 -5.07
N LYS A 2 -16.07 10.99 -5.23
CA LYS A 2 -16.81 11.91 -4.33
C LYS A 2 -16.95 11.27 -2.96
N PHE A 3 -16.73 12.01 -1.88
CA PHE A 3 -16.82 11.49 -0.51
C PHE A 3 -18.20 10.89 -0.20
N SER A 4 -19.27 11.47 -0.76
CA SER A 4 -20.64 10.93 -0.65
C SER A 4 -20.79 9.47 -1.17
N ALA A 5 -19.96 9.05 -2.11
CA ALA A 5 -19.94 7.65 -2.55
C ALA A 5 -19.28 6.74 -1.49
N ILE A 6 -18.21 7.23 -0.86
CA ILE A 6 -17.55 6.51 0.25
C ILE A 6 -18.55 6.30 1.40
N GLU A 7 -19.30 7.34 1.79
CA GLU A 7 -20.30 7.24 2.85
C GLU A 7 -21.38 6.21 2.54
N LYS A 8 -21.91 6.21 1.30
CA LYS A 8 -22.92 5.24 0.88
C LYS A 8 -22.40 3.80 0.94
N ILE A 9 -21.17 3.59 0.47
CA ILE A 9 -20.52 2.27 0.50
C ILE A 9 -20.28 1.84 1.95
N ALA A 10 -19.76 2.73 2.81
CA ALA A 10 -19.50 2.44 4.21
C ALA A 10 -20.78 2.08 4.98
N LYS A 11 -21.85 2.86 4.79
CA LYS A 11 -23.17 2.57 5.40
C LYS A 11 -23.73 1.21 4.97
N PHE A 12 -23.68 0.93 3.65
CA PHE A 12 -24.14 -0.36 3.13
C PHE A 12 -23.30 -1.52 3.67
N ALA A 13 -21.95 -1.37 3.64
CA ALA A 13 -21.05 -2.39 4.15
C ALA A 13 -21.22 -2.66 5.64
N SER A 14 -21.46 -1.61 6.46
CA SER A 14 -21.75 -1.75 7.88
C SER A 14 -23.06 -2.54 8.11
N PHE A 15 -24.14 -2.13 7.47
CA PHE A 15 -25.41 -2.84 7.54
C PHE A 15 -25.28 -4.32 7.13
N PHE A 16 -24.58 -4.57 6.01
CA PHE A 16 -24.36 -5.94 5.54
C PHE A 16 -23.52 -6.77 6.51
N SER A 17 -22.46 -6.18 7.05
CA SER A 17 -21.54 -6.86 7.97
C SER A 17 -22.24 -7.24 9.29
N GLU A 18 -23.03 -6.33 9.85
CA GLU A 18 -23.84 -6.56 11.05
C GLU A 18 -24.88 -7.66 10.84
N SER A 19 -25.62 -7.59 9.72
CA SER A 19 -26.65 -8.58 9.37
C SER A 19 -26.07 -9.99 9.15
N ASN A 20 -24.81 -10.10 8.71
CA ASN A 20 -24.15 -11.38 8.44
C ASN A 20 -23.09 -11.76 9.48
N LYS A 21 -22.96 -11.00 10.57
CA LYS A 21 -21.94 -11.22 11.63
C LYS A 21 -20.51 -11.29 11.07
N ILE A 22 -20.18 -10.41 10.12
CA ILE A 22 -18.87 -10.29 9.48
C ILE A 22 -18.16 -9.07 10.05
N LYS A 23 -16.86 -9.18 10.34
CA LYS A 23 -16.04 -8.05 10.76
C LYS A 23 -15.78 -7.12 9.56
N LEU A 24 -16.17 -5.85 9.68
CA LEU A 24 -15.86 -4.82 8.68
C LEU A 24 -14.60 -4.05 9.08
N LEU A 25 -13.69 -3.87 8.13
CA LEU A 25 -12.60 -2.91 8.18
C LEU A 25 -12.64 -2.07 6.89
N LEU A 26 -12.67 -0.77 7.03
CA LEU A 26 -12.53 0.17 5.91
C LEU A 26 -11.07 0.57 5.77
N ASP A 27 -10.45 0.22 4.64
CA ASP A 27 -9.05 0.54 4.36
C ASP A 27 -8.94 1.59 3.25
N PHE A 28 -8.19 2.67 3.51
CA PHE A 28 -8.07 3.82 2.64
C PHE A 28 -6.62 4.05 2.21
N THR A 29 -6.32 3.90 0.93
CA THR A 29 -5.06 4.40 0.37
C THR A 29 -5.28 5.77 -0.25
N THR A 30 -4.62 6.80 0.27
CA THR A 30 -4.85 8.20 -0.11
C THR A 30 -3.60 9.05 0.07
N ASN A 31 -3.54 10.21 -0.59
CA ASN A 31 -2.54 11.24 -0.29
C ASN A 31 -2.89 12.08 0.96
N GLY A 32 -4.05 11.86 1.56
CA GLY A 32 -4.47 12.50 2.81
C GLY A 32 -4.93 13.97 2.71
N THR A 33 -4.64 14.68 1.61
CA THR A 33 -4.88 16.13 1.52
C THR A 33 -6.34 16.57 1.57
N LEU A 34 -7.26 15.69 1.19
CA LEU A 34 -8.70 15.97 1.17
C LEU A 34 -9.46 15.41 2.39
N LEU A 35 -8.77 14.85 3.36
CA LEU A 35 -9.35 14.33 4.61
C LEU A 35 -9.51 15.49 5.61
N THR A 36 -10.59 16.26 5.45
CA THR A 36 -10.95 17.31 6.41
C THR A 36 -11.45 16.69 7.73
N SER A 37 -11.36 17.43 8.85
CA SER A 37 -11.88 16.98 10.15
C SER A 37 -13.34 16.54 10.10
N GLU A 38 -14.17 17.20 9.27
CA GLU A 38 -15.55 16.80 9.04
C GLU A 38 -15.66 15.40 8.42
N LYS A 39 -14.91 15.13 7.34
CA LYS A 39 -14.90 13.81 6.68
C LYS A 39 -14.34 12.72 7.59
N ILE A 40 -13.30 13.04 8.36
CA ILE A 40 -12.73 12.13 9.35
C ILE A 40 -13.77 11.78 10.41
N SER A 41 -14.51 12.78 10.92
CA SER A 41 -15.58 12.58 11.89
C SER A 41 -16.71 11.68 11.35
N GLN A 42 -17.04 11.79 10.06
CA GLN A 42 -18.04 10.92 9.43
C GLN A 42 -17.59 9.45 9.34
N LEU A 43 -16.28 9.19 9.40
CA LEU A 43 -15.71 7.84 9.42
C LEU A 43 -15.49 7.28 10.83
N SER A 44 -15.67 8.09 11.89
CA SER A 44 -15.34 7.71 13.27
C SER A 44 -16.16 6.54 13.83
N ASN A 45 -17.30 6.24 13.22
CA ASN A 45 -18.16 5.11 13.61
C ASN A 45 -17.70 3.76 13.03
N TYR A 46 -16.65 3.75 12.21
CA TYR A 46 -16.12 2.55 11.55
C TYR A 46 -14.72 2.22 12.03
N ALA A 47 -14.37 0.94 12.04
CA ALA A 47 -12.97 0.54 12.13
C ALA A 47 -12.28 0.91 10.82
N CYS A 48 -11.30 1.80 10.89
CA CYS A 48 -10.63 2.35 9.72
C CYS A 48 -9.11 2.13 9.78
N SER A 49 -8.54 1.82 8.62
CA SER A 49 -7.10 1.82 8.37
C SER A 49 -6.79 2.78 7.24
N PHE A 50 -5.66 3.48 7.34
CA PHE A 50 -5.26 4.46 6.33
C PHE A 50 -3.82 4.21 5.91
N GLN A 51 -3.57 4.09 4.63
CA GLN A 51 -2.22 4.23 4.07
C GLN A 51 -2.09 5.61 3.44
N ILE A 52 -1.22 6.45 4.02
CA ILE A 52 -1.02 7.83 3.59
C ILE A 52 0.42 8.01 3.16
N THR A 53 0.63 8.60 1.97
CA THR A 53 1.95 8.71 1.36
C THR A 53 2.58 10.08 1.62
N LEU A 54 3.84 10.06 2.08
CA LEU A 54 4.76 11.17 2.07
C LEU A 54 5.89 10.90 1.06
N ASP A 55 6.24 11.88 0.23
CA ASP A 55 7.30 11.76 -0.76
C ASP A 55 8.52 12.57 -0.29
N GLY A 56 9.30 11.99 0.62
CA GLY A 56 10.44 12.65 1.23
C GLY A 56 10.09 13.76 2.23
N ASN A 57 10.96 14.76 2.36
CA ASN A 57 10.75 15.91 3.22
C ASN A 57 9.71 16.89 2.64
N LYS A 58 9.43 17.95 3.39
CA LYS A 58 8.43 18.96 2.99
C LYS A 58 8.69 19.56 1.60
N GLU A 59 9.93 19.87 1.30
CA GLU A 59 10.29 20.48 0.02
C GLU A 59 10.10 19.49 -1.14
N GLN A 60 10.58 18.26 -0.99
CA GLN A 60 10.45 17.19 -1.98
C GLN A 60 8.97 16.83 -2.19
N HIS A 61 8.23 16.64 -1.11
CA HIS A 61 6.81 16.31 -1.17
C HIS A 61 6.00 17.38 -1.92
N ASN A 62 6.21 18.65 -1.59
CA ASN A 62 5.47 19.75 -2.21
C ASN A 62 5.85 19.97 -3.69
N LYS A 63 7.03 19.52 -4.14
CA LYS A 63 7.38 19.48 -5.57
C LYS A 63 6.59 18.41 -6.33
N VAL A 64 6.32 17.27 -5.70
CA VAL A 64 5.64 16.12 -6.32
C VAL A 64 4.13 16.18 -6.15
N LYS A 65 3.67 16.49 -4.94
CA LYS A 65 2.25 16.54 -4.57
C LYS A 65 1.79 18.01 -4.44
N TYR A 66 1.56 18.64 -5.56
CA TYR A 66 1.10 20.02 -5.59
C TYR A 66 -0.38 20.15 -5.99
N THR A 67 -1.02 21.23 -5.57
CA THR A 67 -2.33 21.63 -6.08
C THR A 67 -2.19 22.45 -7.37
N LYS A 68 -3.28 22.64 -8.12
CA LYS A 68 -3.27 23.45 -9.34
C LYS A 68 -2.70 24.85 -9.13
N SER A 69 -2.94 25.45 -7.97
CA SER A 69 -2.42 26.78 -7.60
C SER A 69 -0.96 26.77 -7.14
N ARG A 70 -0.39 25.60 -6.86
CA ARG A 70 0.96 25.43 -6.27
C ARG A 70 1.23 26.21 -4.98
N SER A 71 0.19 26.77 -4.37
CA SER A 71 0.29 27.62 -3.17
C SER A 71 0.07 26.86 -1.86
N LEU A 72 -0.42 25.62 -1.92
CA LEU A 72 -0.75 24.83 -0.75
C LEU A 72 0.45 23.99 -0.30
N ASP A 73 0.81 24.11 0.97
CA ASP A 73 1.74 23.21 1.64
C ASP A 73 1.04 21.86 1.90
N THR A 74 1.14 20.98 0.91
CA THR A 74 0.48 19.67 0.95
C THR A 74 1.13 18.73 1.96
N PHE A 75 2.42 18.87 2.24
CA PHE A 75 3.12 18.10 3.26
C PHE A 75 2.54 18.38 4.65
N SER A 76 2.58 19.63 5.08
CA SER A 76 2.07 20.03 6.40
C SER A 76 0.58 19.72 6.56
N LEU A 77 -0.21 19.86 5.48
CA LEU A 77 -1.61 19.50 5.48
C LEU A 77 -1.80 17.98 5.66
N THR A 78 -1.00 17.17 4.98
CA THR A 78 -1.07 15.72 5.09
C THR A 78 -0.70 15.26 6.51
N VAL A 79 0.39 15.77 7.08
CA VAL A 79 0.79 15.48 8.47
C VAL A 79 -0.29 15.89 9.46
N LYS A 80 -0.85 17.10 9.30
CA LYS A 80 -1.99 17.56 10.12
C LYS A 80 -3.17 16.59 10.04
N ASN A 81 -3.52 16.15 8.86
CA ASN A 81 -4.67 15.24 8.68
C ASN A 81 -4.38 13.84 9.26
N ILE A 82 -3.14 13.36 9.27
CA ILE A 82 -2.75 12.13 9.98
C ILE A 82 -3.01 12.29 11.49
N LYS A 83 -2.57 13.39 12.09
CA LYS A 83 -2.81 13.70 13.51
C LYS A 83 -4.31 13.77 13.81
N GLU A 84 -5.10 14.40 12.93
CA GLU A 84 -6.56 14.48 13.07
C GLU A 84 -7.23 13.10 13.00
N ILE A 85 -6.79 12.20 12.12
CA ILE A 85 -7.28 10.82 12.07
C ILE A 85 -7.05 10.13 13.42
N GLN A 86 -5.83 10.19 13.94
CA GLN A 86 -5.48 9.58 15.21
C GLN A 86 -6.25 10.21 16.40
N ARG A 87 -6.53 11.50 16.35
CA ARG A 87 -7.29 12.22 17.37
C ARG A 87 -8.78 11.88 17.35
N ILE A 88 -9.39 11.78 16.16
CA ILE A 88 -10.85 11.66 16.01
C ILE A 88 -11.31 10.21 15.97
N ILE A 89 -10.55 9.32 15.30
CA ILE A 89 -10.94 7.91 15.14
C ILE A 89 -10.14 7.05 16.11
N ALA A 90 -10.70 6.73 17.26
CA ALA A 90 -10.01 5.98 18.32
C ALA A 90 -9.48 4.62 17.85
N ASN A 91 -10.23 3.92 16.99
CA ASN A 91 -9.88 2.60 16.45
C ASN A 91 -9.27 2.69 15.03
N SER A 92 -8.52 3.79 14.74
CA SER A 92 -7.80 3.90 13.47
C SER A 92 -6.38 3.38 13.57
N PHE A 93 -5.87 2.88 12.45
CA PHE A 93 -4.46 2.59 12.26
C PHE A 93 -3.95 3.31 11.02
N VAL A 94 -2.79 3.98 11.12
CA VAL A 94 -2.22 4.76 10.03
C VAL A 94 -0.88 4.17 9.60
N SER A 95 -0.79 3.74 8.35
CA SER A 95 0.46 3.37 7.70
C SER A 95 0.99 4.58 6.94
N VAL A 96 2.02 5.24 7.44
CA VAL A 96 2.69 6.34 6.74
C VAL A 96 3.70 5.74 5.77
N ARG A 97 3.37 5.78 4.48
CA ARG A 97 4.26 5.31 3.43
C ARG A 97 5.18 6.44 3.00
N ILE A 98 6.47 6.26 3.20
CA ILE A 98 7.49 7.20 2.77
C ILE A 98 8.15 6.66 1.51
N ASN A 99 7.87 7.30 0.37
CA ASN A 99 8.59 7.04 -0.85
C ASN A 99 9.94 7.76 -0.78
N TYR A 100 11.03 7.04 -1.05
CA TYR A 100 12.37 7.58 -0.88
C TYR A 100 13.30 7.28 -2.07
N ASP A 101 14.23 8.18 -2.26
CA ASP A 101 15.43 8.07 -3.06
C ASP A 101 16.68 8.37 -2.19
N GLY A 102 17.85 8.46 -2.78
CA GLY A 102 19.09 8.76 -2.05
C GLY A 102 19.09 10.12 -1.37
N GLU A 103 18.46 11.11 -1.97
CA GLU A 103 18.35 12.46 -1.40
C GLU A 103 17.42 12.47 -0.20
N THR A 104 16.28 11.80 -0.31
CA THR A 104 15.34 11.61 0.79
C THR A 104 16.00 11.01 2.03
N LEU A 105 16.75 9.90 1.84
CA LEU A 105 17.39 9.21 2.98
C LEU A 105 18.51 10.05 3.61
N LYS A 106 19.29 10.79 2.83
CA LYS A 106 20.33 11.68 3.34
C LYS A 106 19.75 12.82 4.21
N ASN A 107 18.57 13.31 3.85
CA ASN A 107 17.91 14.44 4.51
C ASN A 107 16.76 14.00 5.42
N PHE A 108 16.76 12.75 5.89
CA PHE A 108 15.62 12.15 6.59
C PHE A 108 15.31 12.77 7.95
N ASN A 109 16.25 13.46 8.58
CA ASN A 109 16.05 14.08 9.89
C ASN A 109 14.85 15.05 9.93
N SER A 110 14.66 15.83 8.88
CA SER A 110 13.52 16.77 8.80
C SER A 110 12.16 16.04 8.66
N VAL A 111 12.15 14.80 8.16
CA VAL A 111 10.95 13.96 8.15
C VAL A 111 10.69 13.41 9.57
N LEU A 112 11.73 13.00 10.29
CA LEU A 112 11.61 12.46 11.64
C LEU A 112 10.94 13.45 12.61
N GLU A 113 11.35 14.73 12.58
CA GLU A 113 10.79 15.77 13.44
C GLU A 113 9.27 15.89 13.31
N GLU A 114 8.75 15.72 12.11
CA GLU A 114 7.31 15.74 11.87
C GLU A 114 6.59 14.44 12.30
N LEU A 115 7.27 13.31 12.20
CA LEU A 115 6.72 12.01 12.61
C LEU A 115 6.69 11.84 14.13
N GLU A 116 7.60 12.48 14.88
CA GLU A 116 7.69 12.38 16.34
C GLU A 116 6.39 12.70 17.08
N GLN A 117 5.54 13.51 16.47
CA GLN A 117 4.25 13.93 17.04
C GLN A 117 3.12 12.92 16.81
N LEU A 118 3.37 11.84 16.09
CA LEU A 118 2.35 10.81 15.80
C LEU A 118 2.24 9.79 16.95
N ASP A 119 1.04 9.29 17.17
CA ASP A 119 0.80 8.17 18.09
C ASP A 119 1.37 6.88 17.49
N ARG A 120 2.49 6.42 18.04
CA ARG A 120 3.27 5.28 17.55
C ARG A 120 2.56 3.95 17.73
N THR A 121 1.65 3.84 18.71
CA THR A 121 0.88 2.60 18.98
C THR A 121 -0.15 2.32 17.90
N ARG A 122 -0.53 3.34 17.13
CA ARG A 122 -1.50 3.26 16.04
C ARG A 122 -0.93 3.73 14.71
N CYS A 123 0.41 3.63 14.56
CA CYS A 123 1.10 4.06 13.37
C CYS A 123 2.23 3.10 13.02
N LYS A 124 2.38 2.79 11.74
CA LYS A 124 3.60 2.19 11.20
C LYS A 124 4.18 3.03 10.08
N ILE A 125 5.48 2.93 9.88
CA ILE A 125 6.18 3.57 8.77
C ILE A 125 6.49 2.50 7.72
N ILE A 126 6.13 2.77 6.48
CA ILE A 126 6.48 1.93 5.33
C ILE A 126 7.53 2.68 4.51
N LEU A 127 8.74 2.16 4.45
CA LEU A 127 9.80 2.71 3.60
C LEU A 127 9.70 2.06 2.21
N LYS A 128 9.56 2.88 1.16
CA LYS A 128 9.43 2.38 -0.21
C LYS A 128 10.34 3.10 -1.17
N LYS A 129 11.32 2.37 -1.72
CA LYS A 129 12.23 2.90 -2.74
C LYS A 129 11.46 3.31 -3.99
N ILE A 130 11.75 4.50 -4.52
CA ILE A 130 11.25 4.97 -5.82
C ILE A 130 12.06 4.29 -6.91
N TRP A 131 11.42 3.37 -7.65
CA TRP A 131 12.08 2.59 -8.71
C TRP A 131 11.82 3.15 -10.11
N GLN A 132 10.90 4.11 -10.23
CA GLN A 132 10.45 4.63 -11.53
C GLN A 132 11.32 5.78 -12.07
N VAL A 133 12.03 6.49 -11.21
CA VAL A 133 12.77 7.72 -11.55
C VAL A 133 14.22 7.71 -11.07
N SER A 134 14.62 6.79 -10.21
CA SER A 134 15.99 6.74 -9.68
C SER A 134 16.69 5.50 -10.18
N THR A 135 17.80 5.74 -10.93
CA THR A 135 18.80 4.73 -11.32
C THR A 135 19.90 4.60 -10.27
N ASP A 136 19.85 5.39 -9.19
CA ASP A 136 20.87 5.38 -8.15
C ASP A 136 20.88 4.02 -7.44
N GLU A 137 22.04 3.40 -7.41
CA GLU A 137 22.33 2.26 -6.54
C GLU A 137 22.34 2.76 -5.09
N LEU A 138 21.16 2.79 -4.49
CA LEU A 138 21.03 3.07 -3.07
C LEU A 138 21.57 1.89 -2.28
N SER A 139 22.61 2.15 -1.49
CA SER A 139 23.10 1.13 -0.57
C SER A 139 22.00 0.82 0.46
N ASN A 140 21.75 -0.46 0.70
CA ASN A 140 20.84 -0.91 1.75
C ASN A 140 21.23 -0.37 3.12
N GLU A 141 22.52 -0.08 3.33
CA GLU A 141 23.06 0.48 4.57
C GLU A 141 22.38 1.80 4.99
N LEU A 142 22.13 2.70 4.04
CA LEU A 142 21.46 3.96 4.35
C LEU A 142 19.98 3.75 4.73
N THR A 143 19.30 2.83 4.05
CA THR A 143 17.93 2.45 4.38
C THR A 143 17.86 1.81 5.77
N ILE A 144 18.82 0.93 6.09
CA ILE A 144 18.95 0.29 7.41
C ILE A 144 19.11 1.35 8.52
N ARG A 145 20.03 2.30 8.35
CA ARG A 145 20.24 3.38 9.34
C ARG A 145 18.96 4.19 9.60
N VAL A 146 18.25 4.54 8.55
CA VAL A 146 16.98 5.28 8.69
C VAL A 146 15.93 4.44 9.39
N ALA A 147 15.80 3.17 9.02
CA ALA A 147 14.85 2.26 9.66
C ALA A 147 15.16 2.04 11.14
N ASP A 148 16.43 1.87 11.50
CA ASP A 148 16.85 1.72 12.91
C ASP A 148 16.55 2.97 13.72
N LYS A 149 16.82 4.14 13.18
CA LYS A 149 16.48 5.41 13.82
C LYS A 149 14.97 5.58 14.05
N LEU A 150 14.14 5.15 13.10
CA LEU A 150 12.69 5.14 13.28
C LEU A 150 12.26 4.17 14.40
N ARG A 151 12.90 2.99 14.49
CA ARG A 151 12.64 2.00 15.55
C ARG A 151 13.08 2.52 16.92
N GLU A 152 14.23 3.19 17.01
CA GLU A 152 14.68 3.86 18.22
C GLU A 152 13.67 4.91 18.71
N LEU A 153 12.96 5.56 17.80
CA LEU A 153 11.85 6.47 18.12
C LEU A 153 10.54 5.73 18.47
N GLY A 154 10.53 4.40 18.47
CA GLY A 154 9.40 3.56 18.83
C GLY A 154 8.40 3.30 17.72
N PHE A 155 8.75 3.53 16.46
CA PHE A 155 7.90 3.17 15.34
C PHE A 155 8.08 1.71 14.93
N VAL A 156 6.99 1.08 14.54
CA VAL A 156 7.01 -0.15 13.73
C VAL A 156 7.38 0.25 12.29
N VAL A 157 8.40 -0.42 11.70
CA VAL A 157 8.93 -0.05 10.39
C VAL A 157 8.90 -1.23 9.45
N ASP A 158 8.18 -1.07 8.35
CA ASP A 158 8.15 -1.99 7.22
C ASP A 158 9.11 -1.47 6.12
N GLU A 159 10.24 -2.15 5.97
CA GLU A 159 11.29 -1.79 5.00
C GLU A 159 11.14 -2.50 3.67
N TYR A 160 10.48 -3.65 3.64
CA TYR A 160 10.50 -4.51 2.46
C TYR A 160 9.11 -4.83 1.92
N GLY A 161 8.11 -4.84 2.75
CA GLY A 161 6.75 -5.27 2.46
C GLY A 161 6.41 -6.59 3.16
N ASP A 162 5.14 -6.83 3.32
CA ASP A 162 4.62 -8.07 3.94
C ASP A 162 4.92 -9.27 3.02
N PRO A 163 5.69 -10.27 3.50
CA PRO A 163 5.89 -11.52 2.78
C PRO A 163 4.64 -12.38 2.98
N GLY A 164 3.67 -12.23 2.20
CA GLY A 164 2.45 -13.01 2.33
C GLY A 164 1.80 -13.27 0.98
N VAL A 165 0.73 -14.06 1.01
CA VAL A 165 -0.09 -14.26 -0.18
C VAL A 165 -0.69 -12.92 -0.58
N CYS A 166 -0.31 -12.44 -1.77
CA CYS A 166 -0.79 -11.18 -2.32
C CYS A 166 -2.33 -11.17 -2.31
N PHE A 167 -2.91 -10.03 -1.92
CA PHE A 167 -4.39 -9.88 -1.96
C PHE A 167 -4.98 -10.21 -3.33
N ALA A 168 -4.22 -9.94 -4.42
CA ALA A 168 -4.65 -10.22 -5.78
C ALA A 168 -4.85 -11.73 -6.08
N ASP A 169 -4.19 -12.60 -5.32
CA ASP A 169 -4.29 -14.06 -5.47
C ASP A 169 -5.46 -14.65 -4.67
N ARG A 170 -6.09 -13.86 -3.81
CA ARG A 170 -7.25 -14.32 -3.01
C ARG A 170 -8.46 -14.52 -3.90
N LYS A 171 -9.14 -15.67 -3.76
CA LYS A 171 -10.31 -16.05 -4.57
C LYS A 171 -11.41 -14.99 -4.54
N ASN A 172 -11.75 -14.49 -3.37
CA ASN A 172 -12.88 -13.58 -3.14
C ASN A 172 -12.49 -12.09 -3.19
N GLN A 173 -11.39 -11.76 -3.86
CA GLN A 173 -10.95 -10.38 -4.04
C GLN A 173 -11.30 -9.88 -5.43
N ALA A 174 -11.75 -8.61 -5.52
CA ALA A 174 -11.98 -7.90 -6.76
C ALA A 174 -11.64 -6.42 -6.59
N VAL A 175 -11.07 -5.83 -7.62
CA VAL A 175 -10.89 -4.38 -7.78
C VAL A 175 -11.96 -3.90 -8.75
N ILE A 176 -12.86 -3.05 -8.27
CA ILE A 176 -13.93 -2.46 -9.08
C ILE A 176 -13.48 -1.06 -9.50
N ASN A 177 -13.27 -0.86 -10.78
CA ASN A 177 -12.94 0.45 -11.33
C ASN A 177 -14.19 1.34 -11.45
N TYR A 178 -13.98 2.65 -11.63
CA TYR A 178 -15.07 3.64 -11.71
C TYR A 178 -16.05 3.41 -12.88
N ASP A 179 -15.60 2.72 -13.92
CA ASP A 179 -16.39 2.38 -15.12
C ASP A 179 -17.08 0.99 -15.03
N GLY A 180 -16.90 0.29 -13.88
CA GLY A 180 -17.42 -1.05 -13.67
C GLY A 180 -16.52 -2.17 -14.20
N SER A 181 -15.35 -1.87 -14.76
CA SER A 181 -14.36 -2.88 -15.12
C SER A 181 -13.80 -3.54 -13.87
N ILE A 182 -13.57 -4.85 -13.92
CA ILE A 182 -13.11 -5.66 -12.79
C ILE A 182 -11.68 -6.13 -13.01
N PHE A 183 -10.87 -5.99 -11.97
CA PHE A 183 -9.46 -6.41 -11.93
C PHE A 183 -9.17 -7.20 -10.65
N LYS A 184 -8.00 -7.84 -10.57
CA LYS A 184 -7.49 -8.49 -9.36
C LYS A 184 -6.43 -7.65 -8.64
N CYS A 185 -5.77 -6.75 -9.32
CA CYS A 185 -4.63 -5.99 -8.80
C CYS A 185 -4.82 -4.49 -9.00
N THR A 186 -4.36 -3.69 -8.04
CA THR A 186 -4.37 -2.23 -8.11
C THR A 186 -3.08 -1.64 -8.72
N THR A 187 -2.05 -2.49 -8.92
CA THR A 187 -0.75 -2.08 -9.47
C THR A 187 -0.62 -2.54 -10.92
N ILE A 188 -1.48 -2.02 -11.80
CA ILE A 188 -1.44 -2.30 -13.24
C ILE A 188 -1.20 -1.00 -14.00
N ASP A 189 -0.53 -1.11 -15.16
CA ASP A 189 -0.13 0.06 -15.93
C ASP A 189 -1.33 0.74 -16.61
N LYS A 190 -2.33 -0.04 -17.01
CA LYS A 190 -3.53 0.46 -17.69
C LYS A 190 -4.79 -0.22 -17.15
N PHE A 191 -5.69 0.59 -16.60
CA PHE A 191 -7.04 0.18 -16.22
C PHE A 191 -7.98 0.37 -17.40
N ASN A 192 -7.91 -0.53 -18.38
CA ASN A 192 -8.72 -0.53 -19.61
C ASN A 192 -9.44 -1.87 -19.79
N SER A 193 -10.35 -1.94 -20.75
CA SER A 193 -11.14 -3.14 -21.07
C SER A 193 -10.29 -4.34 -21.49
N GLU A 194 -9.13 -4.10 -22.10
CA GLU A 194 -8.20 -5.15 -22.53
C GLU A 194 -7.61 -5.90 -21.33
N ASN A 195 -7.19 -5.16 -20.30
CA ASN A 195 -6.61 -5.70 -19.08
C ASN A 195 -7.66 -6.09 -18.02
N ALA A 196 -8.93 -5.76 -18.24
CA ALA A 196 -10.00 -6.13 -17.34
C ALA A 196 -10.23 -7.66 -17.37
N LEU A 197 -10.43 -8.22 -16.18
CA LEU A 197 -10.70 -9.65 -15.97
C LEU A 197 -12.20 -9.95 -15.83
N GLY A 198 -13.03 -8.93 -15.96
CA GLY A 198 -14.48 -9.02 -15.87
C GLY A 198 -15.13 -7.65 -15.84
N ARG A 199 -16.42 -7.65 -15.56
CA ARG A 199 -17.22 -6.43 -15.44
C ARG A 199 -18.27 -6.54 -14.36
N LEU A 200 -18.65 -5.40 -13.79
CA LEU A 200 -19.79 -5.30 -12.89
C LEU A 200 -21.09 -5.20 -13.71
N ASP A 201 -22.03 -6.08 -13.48
CA ASP A 201 -23.39 -5.90 -13.97
C ASP A 201 -24.13 -4.93 -13.03
N THR A 202 -24.32 -3.71 -13.49
CA THR A 202 -24.95 -2.64 -12.68
C THR A 202 -26.43 -2.86 -12.39
N LYS A 203 -27.10 -3.76 -13.13
CA LYS A 203 -28.51 -4.11 -12.90
C LYS A 203 -28.67 -5.11 -11.76
N THR A 204 -27.79 -6.10 -11.71
CA THR A 204 -27.85 -7.18 -10.72
C THR A 204 -26.86 -7.02 -9.57
N GLY A 205 -25.88 -6.14 -9.69
CA GLY A 205 -24.77 -5.99 -8.75
C GLY A 205 -23.77 -7.15 -8.77
N LYS A 206 -23.89 -8.07 -9.73
CA LYS A 206 -23.01 -9.24 -9.83
C LYS A 206 -21.75 -8.94 -10.64
N ILE A 207 -20.63 -9.53 -10.23
CA ILE A 207 -19.41 -9.54 -11.02
C ILE A 207 -19.52 -10.66 -12.05
N ILE A 208 -19.36 -10.30 -13.32
CA ILE A 208 -19.27 -11.24 -14.45
C ILE A 208 -17.79 -11.34 -14.81
N TRP A 209 -17.17 -12.44 -14.43
CA TRP A 209 -15.76 -12.70 -14.75
C TRP A 209 -15.60 -13.17 -16.19
N ASP A 210 -14.45 -12.86 -16.79
CA ASP A 210 -13.99 -13.50 -18.04
C ASP A 210 -13.30 -14.82 -17.66
N ASP A 211 -14.02 -15.92 -17.80
CA ASP A 211 -13.56 -17.24 -17.37
C ASP A 211 -12.26 -17.67 -18.08
N ARG A 212 -12.04 -17.24 -19.34
CA ARG A 212 -10.81 -17.57 -20.06
C ARG A 212 -9.62 -16.84 -19.47
N LYS A 213 -9.76 -15.54 -19.20
CA LYS A 213 -8.69 -14.74 -18.57
C LYS A 213 -8.40 -15.20 -17.14
N ILE A 214 -9.44 -15.54 -16.37
CA ILE A 214 -9.28 -16.07 -15.02
C ILE A 214 -8.60 -17.45 -15.04
N ALA A 215 -9.02 -18.34 -15.93
CA ALA A 215 -8.37 -19.64 -16.09
C ALA A 215 -6.89 -19.49 -16.46
N TYR A 216 -6.58 -18.59 -17.40
CA TYR A 216 -5.20 -18.32 -17.78
C TYR A 216 -4.38 -17.70 -16.63
N LEU A 217 -4.94 -16.74 -15.88
CA LEU A 217 -4.28 -16.17 -14.69
C LEU A 217 -3.96 -17.26 -13.65
N ASN A 218 -4.89 -18.19 -13.42
CA ASN A 218 -4.75 -19.27 -12.46
C ASN A 218 -3.84 -20.42 -12.94
N SER A 219 -3.62 -20.55 -14.24
CA SER A 219 -2.74 -21.55 -14.83
C SER A 219 -1.25 -21.17 -14.82
N GLN A 220 -0.92 -19.96 -14.32
CA GLN A 220 0.47 -19.54 -14.21
C GLN A 220 1.17 -20.36 -13.12
N ASP A 221 2.00 -21.30 -13.53
CA ASP A 221 2.76 -22.17 -12.65
C ASP A 221 3.96 -21.43 -12.03
N LEU A 222 4.48 -22.04 -10.96
CA LEU A 222 5.72 -21.58 -10.37
C LEU A 222 6.88 -21.74 -11.36
N LEU A 223 7.82 -20.81 -11.35
CA LEU A 223 9.06 -20.96 -12.10
C LEU A 223 9.80 -22.21 -11.63
N THR A 224 10.44 -22.92 -12.54
CA THR A 224 11.27 -24.11 -12.20
C THR A 224 12.29 -23.81 -11.11
N ALA A 225 12.88 -22.60 -11.14
CA ALA A 225 13.80 -22.12 -10.11
C ALA A 225 13.20 -22.01 -8.70
N CYS A 226 11.87 -21.96 -8.57
CA CYS A 226 11.22 -21.87 -7.26
C CYS A 226 11.33 -23.18 -6.46
N SER A 227 11.44 -24.33 -7.12
CA SER A 227 11.50 -25.64 -6.46
C SER A 227 12.76 -25.85 -5.59
N THR A 228 13.82 -25.13 -5.89
CA THR A 228 15.11 -25.17 -5.16
C THR A 228 15.46 -23.85 -4.49
N CYS A 229 14.55 -22.90 -4.50
CA CYS A 229 14.79 -21.55 -4.00
C CYS A 229 14.70 -21.49 -2.47
N THR A 230 15.77 -21.04 -1.82
CA THR A 230 15.84 -20.89 -0.35
C THR A 230 14.87 -19.83 0.19
N ILE A 231 14.46 -18.87 -0.64
CA ILE A 231 13.52 -17.79 -0.27
C ILE A 231 12.06 -18.20 -0.50
N PHE A 232 11.82 -19.29 -1.24
CA PHE A 232 10.45 -19.70 -1.61
C PHE A 232 9.49 -19.87 -0.42
N PRO A 233 9.89 -20.41 0.75
CA PRO A 233 8.98 -20.54 1.89
C PRO A 233 8.40 -19.20 2.38
N ILE A 234 9.11 -18.11 2.14
CA ILE A 234 8.73 -16.75 2.51
C ILE A 234 8.09 -16.03 1.34
N CYS A 235 8.68 -16.10 0.16
CA CYS A 235 8.21 -15.47 -1.06
C CYS A 235 6.88 -16.05 -1.56
N THR A 236 6.62 -17.34 -1.32
CA THR A 236 5.43 -18.08 -1.80
C THR A 236 5.21 -18.09 -3.31
N GLY A 237 6.20 -17.63 -4.07
CA GLY A 237 6.20 -17.62 -5.53
C GLY A 237 6.09 -16.24 -6.16
N PRO A 238 6.23 -16.18 -7.49
CA PRO A 238 6.22 -14.93 -8.24
C PRO A 238 4.82 -14.33 -8.32
N CYS A 239 4.79 -13.04 -8.60
CA CYS A 239 3.53 -12.31 -8.87
C CYS A 239 2.85 -12.88 -10.13
N ARG A 240 1.74 -13.62 -9.97
CA ARG A 240 0.98 -14.23 -11.07
C ARG A 240 0.56 -13.22 -12.13
N ARG A 241 0.20 -12.01 -11.71
CA ARG A 241 -0.14 -10.94 -12.65
C ARG A 241 1.05 -10.53 -13.53
N ARG A 242 2.25 -10.43 -12.97
CA ARG A 242 3.45 -10.12 -13.76
C ARG A 242 3.73 -11.22 -14.78
N MET A 243 3.60 -12.46 -14.38
CA MET A 243 3.73 -13.61 -15.29
C MET A 243 2.64 -13.59 -16.38
N TYR A 244 1.41 -13.23 -16.02
CA TYR A 244 0.30 -13.06 -16.98
C TYR A 244 0.58 -11.98 -18.03
N LEU A 245 1.14 -10.82 -17.62
CA LEU A 245 1.39 -9.68 -18.50
C LEU A 245 2.76 -9.73 -19.20
N GLN A 246 3.71 -10.44 -18.63
CA GLN A 246 5.09 -10.54 -19.08
C GLN A 246 5.57 -11.99 -19.00
N PRO A 247 5.28 -12.82 -20.03
CA PRO A 247 5.63 -14.25 -20.00
C PRO A 247 7.12 -14.55 -19.76
N ASN A 248 8.01 -13.62 -20.10
CA ASN A 248 9.44 -13.71 -19.88
C ASN A 248 9.90 -12.96 -18.63
N TRP A 249 9.03 -12.81 -17.62
CA TRP A 249 9.38 -12.12 -16.39
C TRP A 249 10.41 -12.90 -15.58
N ASP A 250 11.51 -12.23 -15.21
CA ASP A 250 12.55 -12.79 -14.36
C ASP A 250 12.27 -12.55 -12.87
N CYS A 251 12.62 -13.54 -12.05
CA CYS A 251 12.49 -13.43 -10.61
C CYS A 251 13.43 -12.34 -10.05
N PRO A 252 12.93 -11.36 -9.30
CA PRO A 252 13.78 -10.31 -8.74
C PRO A 252 14.80 -10.83 -7.71
N TYR A 253 14.53 -11.98 -7.08
CA TYR A 253 15.40 -12.58 -6.06
C TYR A 253 16.56 -13.39 -6.65
N THR A 254 16.58 -13.62 -7.95
CA THR A 254 17.72 -14.26 -8.65
C THR A 254 18.73 -13.26 -9.19
N LYS A 255 18.47 -11.97 -9.01
CA LYS A 255 19.39 -10.93 -9.46
C LYS A 255 20.64 -10.87 -8.62
N PRO A 256 21.83 -10.60 -9.20
CA PRO A 256 23.09 -10.55 -8.46
C PRO A 256 23.14 -9.51 -7.35
N ASP A 257 22.34 -8.45 -7.46
CA ASP A 257 22.23 -7.35 -6.51
C ASP A 257 21.21 -7.59 -5.38
N PHE A 258 20.58 -8.78 -5.34
CA PHE A 258 19.66 -9.12 -4.26
C PHE A 258 20.40 -9.41 -2.96
N ASP A 259 20.19 -8.58 -1.96
CA ASP A 259 20.78 -8.73 -0.64
C ASP A 259 19.87 -9.59 0.27
N VAL A 260 20.21 -10.86 0.40
CA VAL A 260 19.47 -11.81 1.24
C VAL A 260 19.53 -11.45 2.72
N TYR A 261 20.63 -10.87 3.20
CA TYR A 261 20.77 -10.48 4.61
C TYR A 261 19.88 -9.29 4.95
N TYR A 262 19.85 -8.30 4.08
CA TYR A 262 18.92 -7.17 4.23
C TYR A 262 17.46 -7.65 4.24
N TYR A 263 17.11 -8.57 3.33
CA TYR A 263 15.78 -9.14 3.27
C TYR A 263 15.40 -9.91 4.54
N ALA A 264 16.28 -10.80 4.99
CA ALA A 264 16.05 -11.59 6.21
C ALA A 264 15.93 -10.69 7.46
N ARG A 265 16.76 -9.65 7.55
CA ARG A 265 16.68 -8.64 8.62
C ARG A 265 15.34 -7.92 8.63
N ALA A 266 14.88 -7.44 7.48
CA ALA A 266 13.62 -6.73 7.38
C ALA A 266 12.44 -7.62 7.80
N LEU A 267 12.45 -8.91 7.40
CA LEU A 267 11.43 -9.88 7.81
C LEU A 267 11.46 -10.16 9.31
N PHE A 268 12.64 -10.30 9.90
CA PHE A 268 12.79 -10.50 11.34
C PHE A 268 12.14 -9.38 12.15
N PHE A 269 12.37 -8.12 11.75
CA PHE A 269 11.75 -6.99 12.43
C PHE A 269 10.24 -6.89 12.19
N ASN A 270 9.75 -7.31 11.03
CA ASN A 270 8.31 -7.36 10.76
C ASN A 270 7.63 -8.44 11.65
N ASP A 271 8.25 -9.60 11.81
CA ASP A 271 7.74 -10.68 12.66
C ASP A 271 7.66 -10.27 14.13
N ILE A 272 8.73 -9.64 14.66
CA ILE A 272 8.73 -9.11 16.05
C ILE A 272 7.64 -8.05 16.23
N ALA A 273 7.39 -7.23 15.23
CA ALA A 273 6.36 -6.20 15.28
C ALA A 273 4.93 -6.75 15.11
N GLY A 274 4.77 -8.02 14.78
CA GLY A 274 3.46 -8.63 14.52
C GLY A 274 2.79 -8.12 13.24
N LEU A 275 3.60 -7.76 12.23
CA LEU A 275 3.14 -7.25 10.93
C LEU A 275 2.79 -8.38 9.96
#